data_abea11087a2c52c1fac39536d460cc80
#
_entry.id   abea11087a2c52c1fac39536d460cc80
#
_cell.length_a   1.000
_cell.length_b   1.000
_cell.length_c   1.000
_cell.angle_alpha   90.00
_cell.angle_beta   90.00
_cell.angle_gamma   90.00
#
_symmetry.space_group_name_H-M   'P 1'
#
loop_
_entity.id
_entity.type
_entity.pdbx_description
1 polymer ?
#
loop_
_entity_poly.entity_id
_entity_poly.type
_entity_poly.pdbx_seq_one_letter_code
_entity_poly.pdbx_strand_id
1 'polypeptide(L)'
;MAIKTSTSRKIFVIFNYTFLAILALICIFPFIHLLALSFSSDEFTSKGLVSVYPMGFTLDAYMILATKPEFFKAFGISVARTILGTSLALLVIILTAYPLSKSNKVLKGRTAIAWIFVFTMFFGGTLASQYVLYRMLGLLDNFLVYILPGACDVWFVLMLMNFFRGIPKEIEEAALIDGCNHFQILFRIFVPISVPVIVTIILFTAVGQWNSWFDGIFFMSDTTSYPLQSYLYVMLESSDPAKLAQNGTLTPQQIEQLKNLGSKNLQAAQIFLGMLPITLVYPFLQKYFIKGITIGSVKG
;
A
#
# COMPACT_ATOMS: atom_id res chain seq x y z
N MET A 1 16.46 11.87 -40.70
CA MET A 1 17.74 11.11 -40.77
C MET A 1 17.73 10.06 -39.69
N ALA A 2 17.71 8.77 -40.05
CA ALA A 2 17.80 7.68 -39.08
C ALA A 2 19.26 7.59 -38.59
N ILE A 3 19.49 7.86 -37.31
CA ILE A 3 20.82 7.74 -36.69
C ILE A 3 21.21 6.26 -36.71
N LYS A 4 22.26 5.90 -37.51
CA LYS A 4 22.82 4.54 -37.54
C LYS A 4 23.30 4.18 -36.13
N THR A 5 22.59 3.26 -35.47
CA THR A 5 22.99 2.76 -34.15
C THR A 5 24.26 1.92 -34.26
N SER A 6 25.29 2.28 -33.50
CA SER A 6 26.57 1.51 -33.39
C SER A 6 26.29 0.05 -32.99
N THR A 7 27.12 -0.87 -33.45
CA THR A 7 27.06 -2.31 -33.08
C THR A 7 27.14 -2.50 -31.56
N SER A 8 28.00 -1.75 -30.87
CA SER A 8 28.11 -1.76 -29.42
C SER A 8 26.76 -1.37 -28.73
N ARG A 9 26.05 -0.36 -29.27
CA ARG A 9 24.74 0.03 -28.77
C ARG A 9 23.69 -1.08 -28.97
N LYS A 10 23.73 -1.80 -30.10
CA LYS A 10 22.82 -2.94 -30.32
C LYS A 10 23.06 -4.06 -29.32
N ILE A 11 24.33 -4.42 -29.08
CA ILE A 11 24.72 -5.44 -28.10
C ILE A 11 24.26 -5.02 -26.70
N PHE A 12 24.50 -3.77 -26.28
CA PHE A 12 24.04 -3.24 -25.00
C PHE A 12 22.51 -3.31 -24.86
N VAL A 13 21.78 -2.92 -25.89
CA VAL A 13 20.31 -2.94 -25.89
C VAL A 13 19.78 -4.38 -25.75
N ILE A 14 20.35 -5.34 -26.50
CA ILE A 14 19.95 -6.75 -26.39
C ILE A 14 20.23 -7.27 -24.98
N PHE A 15 21.44 -7.04 -24.47
CA PHE A 15 21.82 -7.46 -23.11
C PHE A 15 20.87 -6.86 -22.06
N ASN A 16 20.60 -5.56 -22.14
CA ASN A 16 19.72 -4.85 -21.21
C ASN A 16 18.29 -5.40 -21.23
N TYR A 17 17.71 -5.60 -22.42
CA TYR A 17 16.36 -6.19 -22.52
C TYR A 17 16.29 -7.62 -22.01
N THR A 18 17.31 -8.45 -22.33
CA THR A 18 17.41 -9.83 -21.84
C THR A 18 17.51 -9.85 -20.31
N PHE A 19 18.37 -9.01 -19.74
CA PHE A 19 18.52 -8.89 -18.29
C PHE A 19 17.22 -8.45 -17.61
N LEU A 20 16.56 -7.42 -18.15
CA LEU A 20 15.26 -6.96 -17.61
C LEU A 20 14.16 -8.01 -17.77
N ALA A 21 14.14 -8.76 -18.86
CA ALA A 21 13.18 -9.85 -19.06
C ALA A 21 13.37 -10.98 -18.04
N ILE A 22 14.63 -11.37 -17.77
CA ILE A 22 14.93 -12.37 -16.74
C ILE A 22 14.49 -11.88 -15.35
N LEU A 23 14.80 -10.64 -15.00
CA LEU A 23 14.34 -10.06 -13.73
C LEU A 23 12.82 -10.06 -13.62
N ALA A 24 12.12 -9.68 -14.69
CA ALA A 24 10.65 -9.69 -14.72
C ALA A 24 10.09 -11.10 -14.51
N LEU A 25 10.67 -12.12 -15.16
CA LEU A 25 10.27 -13.52 -14.98
C LEU A 25 10.49 -14.00 -13.54
N ILE A 26 11.62 -13.65 -12.92
CA ILE A 26 11.91 -13.98 -11.53
C ILE A 26 10.87 -13.31 -10.60
N CYS A 27 10.51 -12.05 -10.85
CA CYS A 27 9.51 -11.35 -10.06
C CYS A 27 8.09 -11.93 -10.23
N ILE A 28 7.72 -12.39 -11.41
CA ILE A 28 6.40 -12.95 -11.71
C ILE A 28 6.27 -14.40 -11.20
N PHE A 29 7.37 -15.15 -11.16
CA PHE A 29 7.40 -16.57 -10.78
C PHE A 29 6.64 -16.88 -9.47
N PRO A 30 6.86 -16.18 -8.33
CA PRO A 30 6.15 -16.46 -7.08
C PRO A 30 4.63 -16.27 -7.21
N PHE A 31 4.16 -15.33 -8.02
CA PHE A 31 2.73 -15.11 -8.25
C PHE A 31 2.10 -16.27 -9.05
N ILE A 32 2.79 -16.74 -10.09
CA ILE A 32 2.36 -17.91 -10.88
C ILE A 32 2.35 -19.15 -9.97
N HIS A 33 3.36 -19.32 -9.11
CA HIS A 33 3.44 -20.44 -8.17
C HIS A 33 2.27 -20.42 -7.17
N LEU A 34 1.97 -19.27 -6.58
CA LEU A 34 0.80 -19.12 -5.68
C LEU A 34 -0.52 -19.42 -6.41
N LEU A 35 -0.66 -18.96 -7.64
CA LEU A 35 -1.84 -19.26 -8.46
C LEU A 35 -1.94 -20.77 -8.74
N ALA A 36 -0.83 -21.41 -9.11
CA ALA A 36 -0.80 -22.86 -9.32
C ALA A 36 -1.16 -23.64 -8.04
N LEU A 37 -0.62 -23.23 -6.88
CA LEU A 37 -0.98 -23.80 -5.59
C LEU A 37 -2.46 -23.64 -5.26
N SER A 38 -3.05 -22.47 -5.50
CA SER A 38 -4.45 -22.17 -5.17
C SER A 38 -5.46 -23.01 -5.96
N PHE A 39 -5.08 -23.49 -7.15
CA PHE A 39 -5.90 -24.37 -8.00
C PHE A 39 -5.50 -25.85 -7.92
N SER A 40 -4.58 -26.22 -7.04
CA SER A 40 -4.13 -27.59 -6.87
C SER A 40 -4.84 -28.30 -5.72
N SER A 41 -5.00 -29.61 -5.80
CA SER A 41 -5.54 -30.38 -4.69
C SER A 41 -4.58 -30.42 -3.50
N ASP A 42 -5.12 -30.57 -2.29
CA ASP A 42 -4.36 -30.58 -1.04
C ASP A 42 -3.31 -31.71 -1.01
N GLU A 43 -3.59 -32.85 -1.66
CA GLU A 43 -2.66 -33.98 -1.76
C GLU A 43 -1.34 -33.57 -2.42
N PHE A 44 -1.37 -32.86 -3.55
CA PHE A 44 -0.16 -32.45 -4.29
C PHE A 44 0.51 -31.24 -3.64
N THR A 45 -0.26 -30.31 -3.05
CA THR A 45 0.30 -29.13 -2.38
C THR A 45 1.01 -29.49 -1.07
N SER A 46 0.47 -30.44 -0.30
CA SER A 46 1.10 -30.92 0.94
C SER A 46 2.42 -31.66 0.68
N LYS A 47 2.48 -32.44 -0.42
CA LYS A 47 3.70 -33.14 -0.87
C LYS A 47 4.74 -32.21 -1.51
N GLY A 48 4.43 -30.92 -1.75
CA GLY A 48 5.34 -29.97 -2.38
C GLY A 48 5.62 -30.24 -3.85
N LEU A 49 4.71 -30.92 -4.56
CA LEU A 49 4.90 -31.33 -5.95
C LEU A 49 4.47 -30.25 -6.95
N VAL A 50 3.73 -29.25 -6.51
CA VAL A 50 3.24 -28.15 -7.36
C VAL A 50 4.36 -27.14 -7.60
N SER A 51 4.57 -26.74 -8.86
CA SER A 51 5.55 -25.72 -9.24
C SER A 51 4.88 -24.55 -9.98
N VAL A 52 4.82 -24.60 -11.31
CA VAL A 52 4.33 -23.51 -12.17
C VAL A 52 2.91 -23.74 -12.66
N TYR A 53 2.46 -24.96 -12.69
CA TYR A 53 1.12 -25.35 -13.15
C TYR A 53 0.38 -26.15 -12.07
N PRO A 54 -0.94 -26.07 -12.02
CA PRO A 54 -1.72 -26.78 -11.01
C PRO A 54 -1.69 -28.30 -11.21
N MET A 55 -1.56 -29.04 -10.11
CA MET A 55 -1.61 -30.51 -10.09
C MET A 55 -2.88 -30.96 -9.33
N GLY A 56 -3.66 -31.86 -9.98
CA GLY A 56 -4.98 -32.24 -9.42
C GLY A 56 -5.91 -31.02 -9.36
N PHE A 57 -6.18 -30.39 -10.51
CA PHE A 57 -6.97 -29.13 -10.59
C PHE A 57 -8.28 -29.22 -9.80
N THR A 58 -8.48 -28.29 -8.86
CA THR A 58 -9.69 -28.17 -8.05
C THR A 58 -9.98 -26.71 -7.70
N LEU A 59 -11.25 -26.40 -7.40
CA LEU A 59 -11.72 -25.12 -6.89
C LEU A 59 -12.06 -25.18 -5.39
N ASP A 60 -11.74 -26.27 -4.72
CA ASP A 60 -12.12 -26.50 -3.31
C ASP A 60 -11.66 -25.38 -2.38
N ALA A 61 -10.44 -24.87 -2.56
CA ALA A 61 -9.92 -23.76 -1.78
C ALA A 61 -10.80 -22.52 -1.90
N TYR A 62 -11.26 -22.19 -3.10
CA TYR A 62 -12.15 -21.05 -3.34
C TYR A 62 -13.57 -21.30 -2.85
N MET A 63 -14.09 -22.53 -2.97
CA MET A 63 -15.39 -22.89 -2.41
C MET A 63 -15.40 -22.82 -0.89
N ILE A 64 -14.35 -23.34 -0.23
CA ILE A 64 -14.19 -23.22 1.22
C ILE A 64 -14.10 -21.75 1.63
N LEU A 65 -13.34 -20.94 0.88
CA LEU A 65 -13.20 -19.52 1.18
C LEU A 65 -14.52 -18.76 1.04
N ALA A 66 -15.31 -19.09 0.01
CA ALA A 66 -16.63 -18.51 -0.19
C ALA A 66 -17.61 -18.76 0.95
N THR A 67 -17.39 -19.81 1.77
CA THR A 67 -18.21 -20.11 2.97
C THR A 67 -17.72 -19.42 4.24
N LYS A 68 -16.57 -18.68 4.20
CA LYS A 68 -15.99 -18.00 5.37
C LYS A 68 -16.38 -16.52 5.42
N PRO A 69 -17.40 -16.12 6.20
CA PRO A 69 -17.82 -14.72 6.30
C PRO A 69 -16.74 -13.81 6.86
N GLU A 70 -15.83 -14.35 7.70
CA GLU A 70 -14.72 -13.60 8.31
C GLU A 70 -13.75 -13.05 7.26
N PHE A 71 -13.49 -13.82 6.20
CA PHE A 71 -12.64 -13.36 5.09
C PHE A 71 -13.25 -12.15 4.37
N PHE A 72 -14.54 -12.22 4.03
CA PHE A 72 -15.22 -11.13 3.34
C PHE A 72 -15.36 -9.89 4.23
N LYS A 73 -15.59 -10.08 5.54
CA LYS A 73 -15.61 -8.98 6.51
C LYS A 73 -14.24 -8.29 6.57
N ALA A 74 -13.16 -9.07 6.71
CA ALA A 74 -11.79 -8.56 6.73
C ALA A 74 -11.42 -7.84 5.41
N PHE A 75 -11.85 -8.39 4.27
CA PHE A 75 -11.69 -7.76 2.96
C PHE A 75 -12.44 -6.41 2.91
N GLY A 76 -13.69 -6.36 3.37
CA GLY A 76 -14.50 -5.13 3.45
C GLY A 76 -13.85 -4.07 4.33
N ILE A 77 -13.30 -4.46 5.49
CA ILE A 77 -12.56 -3.56 6.39
C ILE A 77 -11.33 -3.00 5.67
N SER A 78 -10.57 -3.84 4.94
CA SER A 78 -9.40 -3.38 4.17
C SER A 78 -9.77 -2.40 3.06
N VAL A 79 -10.87 -2.63 2.35
CA VAL A 79 -11.37 -1.69 1.33
C VAL A 79 -11.78 -0.37 1.98
N ALA A 80 -12.55 -0.42 3.06
CA ALA A 80 -13.02 0.77 3.78
C ALA A 80 -11.85 1.60 4.33
N ARG A 81 -10.87 0.96 5.01
CA ARG A 81 -9.68 1.65 5.52
C ARG A 81 -8.83 2.26 4.41
N THR A 82 -8.68 1.56 3.29
CA THR A 82 -7.89 2.05 2.16
C THR A 82 -8.53 3.28 1.54
N ILE A 83 -9.83 3.26 1.28
CA ILE A 83 -10.55 4.40 0.70
C ILE A 83 -10.57 5.57 1.66
N LEU A 84 -11.03 5.36 2.89
CA LEU A 84 -11.20 6.43 3.88
C LEU A 84 -9.85 6.96 4.37
N GLY A 85 -8.88 6.08 4.63
CA GLY A 85 -7.53 6.46 5.06
C GLY A 85 -6.79 7.25 3.99
N THR A 86 -6.83 6.79 2.74
CA THR A 86 -6.19 7.50 1.62
C THR A 86 -6.86 8.85 1.36
N SER A 87 -8.20 8.92 1.41
CA SER A 87 -8.93 10.17 1.20
C SER A 87 -8.62 11.21 2.27
N LEU A 88 -8.63 10.79 3.55
CA LEU A 88 -8.29 11.66 4.67
C LEU A 88 -6.82 12.12 4.60
N ALA A 89 -5.89 11.19 4.37
CA ALA A 89 -4.48 11.52 4.24
C ALA A 89 -4.23 12.51 3.11
N LEU A 90 -4.81 12.28 1.93
CA LEU A 90 -4.69 13.20 0.80
C LEU A 90 -5.19 14.60 1.12
N LEU A 91 -6.37 14.70 1.76
CA LEU A 91 -6.94 15.97 2.17
C LEU A 91 -5.98 16.72 3.13
N VAL A 92 -5.50 16.03 4.18
CA VAL A 92 -4.58 16.60 5.17
C VAL A 92 -3.27 17.02 4.53
N ILE A 93 -2.69 16.18 3.65
CA ILE A 93 -1.44 16.47 2.93
C ILE A 93 -1.59 17.70 2.05
N ILE A 94 -2.67 17.83 1.27
CA ILE A 94 -2.92 18.97 0.38
C ILE A 94 -3.08 20.25 1.20
N LEU A 95 -3.91 20.22 2.24
CA LEU A 95 -4.19 21.38 3.09
C LEU A 95 -2.96 21.83 3.89
N THR A 96 -2.04 20.91 4.22
CA THR A 96 -0.80 21.20 4.94
C THR A 96 0.30 21.68 3.99
N ALA A 97 0.45 21.02 2.83
CA ALA A 97 1.52 21.35 1.87
C ALA A 97 1.35 22.74 1.24
N TYR A 98 0.10 23.18 1.00
CA TYR A 98 -0.16 24.47 0.35
C TYR A 98 0.34 25.66 1.17
N PRO A 99 -0.05 25.89 2.42
CA PRO A 99 0.48 27.00 3.22
C PRO A 99 1.98 26.86 3.46
N LEU A 100 2.51 25.65 3.64
CA LEU A 100 3.95 25.43 3.79
C LEU A 100 4.74 25.67 2.50
N SER A 101 4.12 25.72 1.33
CA SER A 101 4.78 26.08 0.07
C SER A 101 5.04 27.58 -0.04
N LYS A 102 4.31 28.43 0.70
CA LYS A 102 4.40 29.90 0.63
C LYS A 102 5.70 30.42 1.24
N SER A 103 6.00 31.69 0.93
CA SER A 103 7.16 32.37 1.53
C SER A 103 6.89 32.74 2.99
N ASN A 104 7.98 32.97 3.78
CA ASN A 104 7.84 33.49 5.14
C ASN A 104 7.17 34.87 5.23
N LYS A 105 7.11 35.63 4.12
CA LYS A 105 6.40 36.91 4.06
C LYS A 105 4.88 36.70 4.11
N VAL A 106 4.38 35.63 3.48
CA VAL A 106 2.95 35.28 3.43
C VAL A 106 2.53 34.51 4.67
N LEU A 107 3.30 33.47 5.05
CA LEU A 107 3.05 32.67 6.27
C LEU A 107 4.23 32.86 7.24
N LYS A 108 4.05 33.76 8.22
CA LYS A 108 5.04 33.99 9.27
C LYS A 108 5.28 32.71 10.08
N GLY A 109 6.53 32.35 10.32
CA GLY A 109 6.88 31.14 11.07
C GLY A 109 6.85 29.83 10.25
N ARG A 110 6.53 29.87 8.95
CA ARG A 110 6.48 28.70 8.07
C ARG A 110 7.71 27.79 8.20
N THR A 111 8.91 28.39 8.26
CA THR A 111 10.15 27.61 8.35
C THR A 111 10.23 26.84 9.67
N ALA A 112 9.81 27.43 10.79
CA ALA A 112 9.75 26.74 12.08
C ALA A 112 8.76 25.59 12.04
N ILE A 113 7.56 25.79 11.49
CA ILE A 113 6.55 24.73 11.30
C ILE A 113 7.12 23.60 10.44
N ALA A 114 7.76 23.91 9.31
CA ALA A 114 8.36 22.90 8.45
C ALA A 114 9.45 22.09 9.18
N TRP A 115 10.26 22.71 10.04
CA TRP A 115 11.26 22.03 10.86
C TRP A 115 10.62 21.14 11.94
N ILE A 116 9.49 21.54 12.53
CA ILE A 116 8.72 20.68 13.44
C ILE A 116 8.26 19.42 12.71
N PHE A 117 7.71 19.55 11.50
CA PHE A 117 7.33 18.39 10.68
C PHE A 117 8.54 17.48 10.39
N VAL A 118 9.66 18.04 9.96
CA VAL A 118 10.90 17.28 9.74
C VAL A 118 11.37 16.59 11.02
N PHE A 119 11.33 17.28 12.16
CA PHE A 119 11.69 16.71 13.45
C PHE A 119 10.81 15.47 13.78
N THR A 120 9.50 15.55 13.63
CA THR A 120 8.59 14.41 13.90
C THR A 120 8.85 13.22 12.98
N MET A 121 9.42 13.42 11.79
CA MET A 121 9.79 12.35 10.87
C MET A 121 10.96 11.50 11.41
N PHE A 122 11.91 12.11 12.12
CA PHE A 122 13.07 11.43 12.68
C PHE A 122 12.86 10.94 14.12
N PHE A 123 11.97 11.59 14.86
CA PHE A 123 11.71 11.30 16.28
C PHE A 123 10.28 10.78 16.45
N GLY A 124 10.06 9.53 16.00
CA GLY A 124 8.81 8.80 16.23
C GLY A 124 8.76 8.22 17.64
N GLY A 125 7.57 8.04 18.18
CA GLY A 125 7.35 7.32 19.44
C GLY A 125 7.61 5.82 19.29
N THR A 126 7.92 5.15 20.43
CA THR A 126 7.96 3.69 20.50
C THR A 126 6.55 3.10 20.42
N LEU A 127 6.44 1.80 20.12
CA LEU A 127 5.15 1.10 20.10
C LEU A 127 4.39 1.25 21.43
N ALA A 128 5.10 1.16 22.55
CA ALA A 128 4.50 1.32 23.88
C ALA A 128 3.90 2.73 24.07
N SER A 129 4.61 3.78 23.65
CA SER A 129 4.10 5.15 23.74
C SER A 129 2.90 5.39 22.82
N GLN A 130 2.91 4.79 21.62
CA GLN A 130 1.76 4.83 20.69
C GLN A 130 0.54 4.12 21.27
N TYR A 131 0.73 2.94 21.87
CA TYR A 131 -0.35 2.20 22.52
C TYR A 131 -1.00 2.99 23.64
N VAL A 132 -0.18 3.59 24.54
CA VAL A 132 -0.69 4.44 25.63
C VAL A 132 -1.45 5.64 25.08
N LEU A 133 -0.92 6.32 24.06
CA LEU A 133 -1.57 7.47 23.43
C LEU A 133 -2.91 7.06 22.82
N TYR A 134 -2.97 5.96 22.05
CA TYR A 134 -4.22 5.52 21.41
C TYR A 134 -5.25 5.07 22.42
N ARG A 135 -4.82 4.45 23.54
CA ARG A 135 -5.69 4.15 24.69
C ARG A 135 -6.28 5.42 25.30
N MET A 136 -5.45 6.44 25.53
CA MET A 136 -5.92 7.73 26.11
C MET A 136 -6.89 8.47 25.19
N LEU A 137 -6.72 8.33 23.87
CA LEU A 137 -7.59 8.93 22.84
C LEU A 137 -8.86 8.10 22.56
N GLY A 138 -9.03 6.91 23.18
CA GLY A 138 -10.15 6.01 22.89
C GLY A 138 -10.13 5.41 21.49
N LEU A 139 -8.94 5.27 20.90
CA LEU A 139 -8.75 4.70 19.56
C LEU A 139 -8.59 3.19 19.58
N LEU A 140 -8.29 2.56 20.72
CA LEU A 140 -8.20 1.10 20.81
C LEU A 140 -9.59 0.50 20.56
N ASP A 141 -9.62 -0.64 19.87
CA ASP A 141 -10.84 -1.33 19.47
C ASP A 141 -11.80 -0.46 18.63
N ASN A 142 -11.28 0.57 17.97
CA ASN A 142 -12.04 1.49 17.13
C ASN A 142 -11.45 1.54 15.72
N PHE A 143 -12.33 1.48 14.70
CA PHE A 143 -11.94 1.55 13.29
C PHE A 143 -11.07 2.79 12.95
N LEU A 144 -11.23 3.88 13.69
CA LEU A 144 -10.45 5.11 13.49
C LEU A 144 -8.95 4.92 13.74
N VAL A 145 -8.52 3.88 14.46
CA VAL A 145 -7.09 3.57 14.64
C VAL A 145 -6.39 3.23 13.32
N TYR A 146 -7.14 2.74 12.34
CA TYR A 146 -6.62 2.45 11.00
C TYR A 146 -6.41 3.69 10.12
N ILE A 147 -7.10 4.78 10.44
CA ILE A 147 -7.21 5.96 9.57
C ILE A 147 -6.45 7.16 10.12
N LEU A 148 -6.68 7.50 11.41
CA LEU A 148 -6.20 8.75 11.99
C LEU A 148 -4.68 8.83 12.15
N PRO A 149 -3.98 7.79 12.64
CA PRO A 149 -2.53 7.86 12.82
C PRO A 149 -1.75 8.08 11.54
N GLY A 150 -2.23 7.53 10.43
CA GLY A 150 -1.61 7.67 9.10
C GLY A 150 -2.09 8.87 8.29
N ALA A 151 -2.94 9.75 8.86
CA ALA A 151 -3.56 10.84 8.11
C ALA A 151 -2.57 11.94 7.67
N CYS A 152 -1.44 12.10 8.36
CA CYS A 152 -0.46 13.14 8.04
C CYS A 152 0.94 12.51 7.86
N ASP A 153 1.21 12.00 6.67
CA ASP A 153 2.56 11.54 6.32
C ASP A 153 3.42 12.75 5.90
N VAL A 154 4.41 13.05 6.73
CA VAL A 154 5.30 14.21 6.54
C VAL A 154 6.10 14.11 5.25
N TRP A 155 6.51 12.90 4.82
CA TRP A 155 7.23 12.71 3.58
C TRP A 155 6.41 13.20 2.37
N PHE A 156 5.14 12.83 2.33
CA PHE A 156 4.25 13.26 1.24
C PHE A 156 3.87 14.73 1.34
N VAL A 157 3.76 15.28 2.55
CA VAL A 157 3.59 16.74 2.74
C VAL A 157 4.78 17.50 2.14
N LEU A 158 6.02 17.09 2.44
CA LEU A 158 7.22 17.72 1.90
C LEU A 158 7.35 17.54 0.38
N MET A 159 7.00 16.38 -0.14
CA MET A 159 7.00 16.11 -1.57
C MET A 159 6.04 17.04 -2.31
N LEU A 160 4.79 17.14 -1.85
CA LEU A 160 3.78 18.00 -2.48
C LEU A 160 4.10 19.49 -2.28
N MET A 161 4.58 19.88 -1.10
CA MET A 161 5.06 21.24 -0.82
C MET A 161 6.16 21.67 -1.81
N ASN A 162 7.15 20.81 -2.07
CA ASN A 162 8.22 21.11 -3.01
C ASN A 162 7.70 21.22 -4.45
N PHE A 163 6.74 20.39 -4.84
CA PHE A 163 6.09 20.50 -6.13
C PHE A 163 5.33 21.83 -6.26
N PHE A 164 4.55 22.22 -5.26
CA PHE A 164 3.83 23.50 -5.24
C PHE A 164 4.77 24.71 -5.33
N ARG A 165 5.98 24.64 -4.75
CA ARG A 165 7.00 25.69 -4.89
C ARG A 165 7.58 25.81 -6.29
N GLY A 166 7.52 24.76 -7.09
CA GLY A 166 7.95 24.76 -8.47
C GLY A 166 6.94 25.41 -9.43
N ILE A 167 5.73 25.68 -8.97
CA ILE A 167 4.71 26.39 -9.77
C ILE A 167 5.10 27.89 -9.87
N PRO A 168 5.11 28.50 -11.07
CA PRO A 168 5.40 29.93 -11.23
C PRO A 168 4.47 30.80 -10.38
N LYS A 169 5.04 31.78 -9.70
CA LYS A 169 4.30 32.68 -8.81
C LYS A 169 3.32 33.58 -9.55
N GLU A 170 3.62 33.89 -10.79
CA GLU A 170 2.82 34.72 -11.70
C GLU A 170 1.40 34.13 -11.85
N ILE A 171 1.26 32.80 -11.82
CA ILE A 171 -0.07 32.12 -11.88
C ILE A 171 -0.89 32.43 -10.64
N GLU A 172 -0.27 32.42 -9.47
CA GLU A 172 -0.96 32.73 -8.21
C GLU A 172 -1.29 34.22 -8.12
N GLU A 173 -0.37 35.08 -8.50
CA GLU A 173 -0.56 36.52 -8.48
C GLU A 173 -1.68 36.96 -9.45
N ALA A 174 -1.72 36.41 -10.66
CA ALA A 174 -2.82 36.64 -11.60
C ALA A 174 -4.18 36.23 -11.00
N ALA A 175 -4.26 35.05 -10.40
CA ALA A 175 -5.49 34.57 -9.78
C ALA A 175 -5.95 35.44 -8.59
N LEU A 176 -5.01 36.01 -7.83
CA LEU A 176 -5.32 36.96 -6.74
C LEU A 176 -5.87 38.27 -7.30
N ILE A 177 -5.33 38.77 -8.42
CA ILE A 177 -5.84 39.96 -9.12
C ILE A 177 -7.26 39.72 -9.64
N ASP A 178 -7.54 38.51 -10.14
CA ASP A 178 -8.86 38.07 -10.58
C ASP A 178 -9.86 37.85 -9.40
N GLY A 179 -9.43 38.12 -8.16
CA GLY A 179 -10.30 38.05 -6.96
C GLY A 179 -10.48 36.64 -6.40
N CYS A 180 -9.67 35.67 -6.81
CA CYS A 180 -9.72 34.30 -6.23
C CYS A 180 -9.19 34.30 -4.78
N ASN A 181 -9.89 33.59 -3.90
CA ASN A 181 -9.38 33.32 -2.56
C ASN A 181 -8.40 32.13 -2.57
N HIS A 182 -7.62 31.93 -1.49
CA HIS A 182 -6.61 30.87 -1.38
C HIS A 182 -7.16 29.45 -1.56
N PHE A 183 -8.40 29.15 -1.15
CA PHE A 183 -9.03 27.86 -1.37
C PHE A 183 -9.36 27.65 -2.85
N GLN A 184 -9.83 28.66 -3.54
CA GLN A 184 -10.08 28.61 -4.99
C GLN A 184 -8.76 28.41 -5.75
N ILE A 185 -7.72 29.13 -5.38
CA ILE A 185 -6.38 28.97 -5.96
C ILE A 185 -5.87 27.55 -5.73
N LEU A 186 -5.99 27.03 -4.50
CA LEU A 186 -5.56 25.67 -4.18
C LEU A 186 -6.30 24.63 -5.04
N PHE A 187 -7.63 24.61 -4.99
CA PHE A 187 -8.40 23.52 -5.61
C PHE A 187 -8.63 23.68 -7.12
N ARG A 188 -8.62 24.92 -7.65
CA ARG A 188 -8.83 25.17 -9.09
C ARG A 188 -7.55 25.29 -9.89
N ILE A 189 -6.42 25.59 -9.24
CA ILE A 189 -5.14 25.84 -9.95
C ILE A 189 -4.06 24.87 -9.47
N PHE A 190 -3.69 24.87 -8.19
CA PHE A 190 -2.58 24.08 -7.67
C PHE A 190 -2.82 22.58 -7.73
N VAL A 191 -4.00 22.12 -7.30
CA VAL A 191 -4.37 20.68 -7.32
C VAL A 191 -4.40 20.15 -8.76
N PRO A 192 -5.05 20.78 -9.75
CA PRO A 192 -5.05 20.29 -11.12
C PRO A 192 -3.65 20.24 -11.78
N ILE A 193 -2.81 21.25 -11.54
CA ILE A 193 -1.43 21.26 -12.05
C ILE A 193 -0.61 20.13 -11.41
N SER A 194 -0.91 19.76 -10.16
CA SER A 194 -0.17 18.78 -9.36
C SER A 194 -0.71 17.35 -9.46
N VAL A 195 -1.66 17.07 -10.35
CA VAL A 195 -2.25 15.72 -10.53
C VAL A 195 -1.18 14.61 -10.62
N PRO A 196 -0.05 14.75 -11.34
CA PRO A 196 0.94 13.69 -11.41
C PRO A 196 1.52 13.29 -10.04
N VAL A 197 1.85 14.27 -9.20
CA VAL A 197 2.38 14.02 -7.86
C VAL A 197 1.29 13.56 -6.88
N ILE A 198 0.09 14.09 -7.01
CA ILE A 198 -1.07 13.70 -6.20
C ILE A 198 -1.41 12.23 -6.44
N VAL A 199 -1.43 11.78 -7.70
CA VAL A 199 -1.66 10.36 -8.03
C VAL A 199 -0.57 9.46 -7.45
N THR A 200 0.67 9.94 -7.42
CA THR A 200 1.79 9.23 -6.76
C THR A 200 1.52 9.07 -5.26
N ILE A 201 1.10 10.15 -4.59
CA ILE A 201 0.74 10.12 -3.16
C ILE A 201 -0.43 9.15 -2.91
N ILE A 202 -1.49 9.24 -3.73
CA ILE A 202 -2.65 8.32 -3.64
C ILE A 202 -2.18 6.87 -3.73
N LEU A 203 -1.32 6.54 -4.70
CA LEU A 203 -0.83 5.18 -4.87
C LEU A 203 -0.09 4.68 -3.63
N PHE A 204 0.93 5.41 -3.18
CA PHE A 204 1.73 4.95 -2.05
C PHE A 204 0.92 4.88 -0.76
N THR A 205 0.04 5.83 -0.52
CA THR A 205 -0.86 5.82 0.64
C THR A 205 -1.85 4.66 0.58
N ALA A 206 -2.48 4.42 -0.58
CA ALA A 206 -3.43 3.33 -0.76
C ALA A 206 -2.76 1.95 -0.60
N VAL A 207 -1.57 1.77 -1.20
CA VAL A 207 -0.78 0.54 -1.05
C VAL A 207 -0.34 0.35 0.41
N GLY A 208 0.08 1.42 1.10
CA GLY A 208 0.42 1.38 2.52
C GLY A 208 -0.77 0.97 3.39
N GLN A 209 -1.93 1.58 3.16
CA GLN A 209 -3.18 1.25 3.87
C GLN A 209 -3.63 -0.19 3.61
N TRP A 210 -3.54 -0.66 2.38
CA TRP A 210 -3.93 -2.03 2.02
C TRP A 210 -3.01 -3.07 2.65
N ASN A 211 -1.70 -2.84 2.67
CA ASN A 211 -0.69 -3.80 3.14
C ASN A 211 -0.47 -3.78 4.66
N SER A 212 -1.02 -2.81 5.38
CA SER A 212 -0.81 -2.72 6.82
C SER A 212 -1.55 -3.85 7.55
N TRP A 213 -0.78 -4.65 8.29
CA TRP A 213 -1.24 -5.79 9.08
C TRP A 213 -1.06 -5.57 10.58
N PHE A 214 -0.08 -4.74 10.93
CA PHE A 214 0.40 -4.56 12.30
C PHE A 214 -0.64 -3.91 13.22
N ASP A 215 -1.29 -2.87 12.75
CA ASP A 215 -2.26 -2.08 13.52
C ASP A 215 -3.52 -2.89 13.92
N GLY A 216 -3.96 -3.84 13.09
CA GLY A 216 -5.02 -4.77 13.46
C GLY A 216 -4.63 -5.63 14.66
N ILE A 217 -3.43 -6.21 14.63
CA ILE A 217 -2.97 -7.14 15.66
C ILE A 217 -2.70 -6.43 16.99
N PHE A 218 -2.15 -5.21 16.95
CA PHE A 218 -1.70 -4.51 18.16
C PHE A 218 -2.76 -3.63 18.81
N PHE A 219 -3.74 -3.12 18.05
CA PHE A 219 -4.68 -2.13 18.55
C PHE A 219 -6.15 -2.59 18.55
N MET A 220 -6.42 -3.81 18.05
CA MET A 220 -7.76 -4.40 18.08
C MET A 220 -7.73 -5.70 18.86
N SER A 221 -8.65 -5.85 19.83
CA SER A 221 -8.80 -7.06 20.63
C SER A 221 -9.68 -8.11 19.91
N ASP A 222 -10.64 -7.65 19.09
CA ASP A 222 -11.55 -8.50 18.36
C ASP A 222 -11.03 -8.82 16.96
N THR A 223 -10.72 -10.10 16.72
CA THR A 223 -10.25 -10.60 15.42
C THR A 223 -11.26 -10.39 14.29
N THR A 224 -12.55 -10.26 14.61
CA THR A 224 -13.59 -9.98 13.61
C THR A 224 -13.50 -8.57 13.04
N SER A 225 -12.73 -7.69 13.66
CA SER A 225 -12.45 -6.32 13.24
C SER A 225 -11.12 -6.16 12.52
N TYR A 226 -10.44 -7.26 12.22
CA TYR A 226 -9.15 -7.24 11.53
C TYR A 226 -9.31 -6.89 10.04
N PRO A 227 -8.43 -6.06 9.50
CA PRO A 227 -8.26 -5.92 8.05
C PRO A 227 -7.66 -7.21 7.46
N LEU A 228 -7.79 -7.38 6.15
CA LEU A 228 -7.41 -8.59 5.45
C LEU A 228 -5.98 -9.04 5.74
N GLN A 229 -5.02 -8.12 5.73
CA GLN A 229 -3.60 -8.46 5.96
C GLN A 229 -3.35 -8.97 7.39
N SER A 230 -4.02 -8.39 8.40
CA SER A 230 -3.96 -8.89 9.78
C SER A 230 -4.62 -10.26 9.91
N TYR A 231 -5.76 -10.47 9.25
CA TYR A 231 -6.43 -11.76 9.18
C TYR A 231 -5.54 -12.82 8.55
N LEU A 232 -4.94 -12.53 7.39
CA LEU A 232 -4.02 -13.43 6.69
C LEU A 232 -2.77 -13.74 7.54
N TYR A 233 -2.22 -12.74 8.21
CA TYR A 233 -1.05 -12.92 9.08
C TYR A 233 -1.35 -13.92 10.21
N VAL A 234 -2.44 -13.71 10.95
CA VAL A 234 -2.83 -14.62 12.04
C VAL A 234 -3.10 -16.02 11.53
N MET A 235 -3.73 -16.16 10.38
CA MET A 235 -4.01 -17.44 9.77
C MET A 235 -2.74 -18.20 9.36
N LEU A 236 -1.78 -17.51 8.77
CA LEU A 236 -0.49 -18.10 8.40
C LEU A 236 0.31 -18.50 9.65
N GLU A 237 0.28 -17.67 10.69
CA GLU A 237 0.99 -17.94 11.93
C GLU A 237 0.38 -19.09 12.72
N SER A 238 -0.95 -19.22 12.77
CA SER A 238 -1.66 -20.31 13.43
C SER A 238 -1.51 -21.66 12.71
N SER A 239 -1.10 -21.65 11.46
CA SER A 239 -0.90 -22.84 10.64
C SER A 239 0.54 -23.36 10.66
N ASP A 240 1.45 -22.72 11.39
CA ASP A 240 2.86 -23.14 11.49
C ASP A 240 3.00 -24.40 12.35
N PRO A 241 3.39 -25.57 11.77
CA PRO A 241 3.52 -26.83 12.50
C PRO A 241 4.52 -26.78 13.66
N ALA A 242 5.55 -25.93 13.56
CA ALA A 242 6.57 -25.79 14.60
C ALA A 242 6.00 -25.12 15.87
N LYS A 243 5.12 -24.13 15.71
CA LYS A 243 4.44 -23.46 16.83
C LYS A 243 3.34 -24.34 17.44
N LEU A 244 2.65 -25.13 16.62
CA LEU A 244 1.63 -26.07 17.08
C LEU A 244 2.23 -27.20 17.96
N ALA A 245 3.44 -27.65 17.62
CA ALA A 245 4.16 -28.65 18.39
C ALA A 245 4.64 -28.14 19.76
N GLN A 246 4.93 -26.84 19.90
CA GLN A 246 5.36 -26.24 21.17
C GLN A 246 4.25 -26.10 22.20
N ASN A 247 3.01 -25.96 21.78
CA ASN A 247 1.86 -25.76 22.68
C ASN A 247 1.29 -27.03 23.32
N GLY A 248 1.84 -28.20 23.01
CA GLY A 248 1.77 -29.47 23.78
C GLY A 248 0.41 -30.09 24.14
N THR A 249 -0.72 -29.53 23.69
CA THR A 249 -2.06 -29.92 24.20
C THR A 249 -3.14 -30.06 23.13
N LEU A 250 -2.77 -30.38 21.89
CA LEU A 250 -3.78 -30.53 20.83
C LEU A 250 -4.33 -31.97 20.77
N THR A 251 -5.64 -32.08 20.77
CA THR A 251 -6.32 -33.38 20.53
C THR A 251 -6.20 -33.73 19.04
N PRO A 252 -6.27 -35.06 18.68
CA PRO A 252 -6.25 -35.47 17.27
C PRO A 252 -7.29 -34.80 16.38
N GLN A 253 -8.47 -34.46 16.93
CA GLN A 253 -9.53 -33.73 16.22
C GLN A 253 -9.16 -32.26 15.97
N GLN A 254 -8.48 -31.62 16.90
CA GLN A 254 -7.96 -30.23 16.72
C GLN A 254 -6.82 -30.21 15.70
N ILE A 255 -5.96 -31.24 15.65
CA ILE A 255 -4.92 -31.36 14.62
C ILE A 255 -5.54 -31.54 13.23
N GLU A 256 -6.63 -32.29 13.11
CA GLU A 256 -7.31 -32.46 11.82
C GLU A 256 -8.06 -31.20 11.37
N GLN A 257 -8.69 -30.48 12.29
CA GLN A 257 -9.29 -29.16 12.00
C GLN A 257 -8.23 -28.12 11.60
N LEU A 258 -7.07 -28.12 12.24
CA LEU A 258 -5.95 -27.25 11.91
C LEU A 258 -5.30 -27.62 10.57
N LYS A 259 -5.22 -28.92 10.23
CA LYS A 259 -4.80 -29.37 8.90
C LYS A 259 -5.74 -28.85 7.80
N ASN A 260 -7.04 -28.91 8.03
CA ASN A 260 -8.04 -28.43 7.07
C ASN A 260 -8.08 -26.89 6.96
N LEU A 261 -7.74 -26.17 8.04
CA LEU A 261 -7.59 -24.71 8.03
C LEU A 261 -6.23 -24.27 7.47
N GLY A 262 -5.21 -25.12 7.62
CA GLY A 262 -3.83 -24.87 7.24
C GLY A 262 -3.44 -25.43 5.88
N SER A 263 -4.41 -25.92 5.09
CA SER A 263 -4.07 -26.46 3.76
C SER A 263 -3.37 -25.37 2.91
N LYS A 264 -2.24 -25.74 2.31
CA LYS A 264 -1.40 -24.79 1.56
C LYS A 264 -2.13 -24.18 0.37
N ASN A 265 -3.06 -24.93 -0.25
CA ASN A 265 -3.89 -24.43 -1.34
C ASN A 265 -4.86 -23.33 -0.88
N LEU A 266 -5.46 -23.47 0.31
CA LEU A 266 -6.36 -22.46 0.89
C LEU A 266 -5.59 -21.19 1.25
N GLN A 267 -4.40 -21.33 1.87
CA GLN A 267 -3.51 -20.20 2.15
C GLN A 267 -3.11 -19.47 0.85
N ALA A 268 -2.72 -20.23 -0.18
CA ALA A 268 -2.35 -19.68 -1.47
C ALA A 268 -3.53 -18.94 -2.14
N ALA A 269 -4.75 -19.49 -2.06
CA ALA A 269 -5.96 -18.83 -2.59
C ALA A 269 -6.25 -17.49 -1.88
N GLN A 270 -6.11 -17.46 -0.55
CA GLN A 270 -6.33 -16.24 0.24
C GLN A 270 -5.29 -15.16 -0.06
N ILE A 271 -4.00 -15.54 -0.10
CA ILE A 271 -2.92 -14.61 -0.44
C ILE A 271 -3.13 -14.08 -1.86
N PHE A 272 -3.49 -14.96 -2.80
CA PHE A 272 -3.75 -14.58 -4.18
C PHE A 272 -4.89 -13.56 -4.28
N LEU A 273 -6.03 -13.82 -3.63
CA LEU A 273 -7.14 -12.87 -3.57
C LEU A 273 -6.77 -11.56 -2.86
N GLY A 274 -5.92 -11.63 -1.83
CA GLY A 274 -5.42 -10.45 -1.13
C GLY A 274 -4.52 -9.55 -1.99
N MET A 275 -3.81 -10.13 -2.99
CA MET A 275 -2.96 -9.38 -3.92
C MET A 275 -3.75 -8.73 -5.07
N LEU A 276 -4.89 -9.32 -5.45
CA LEU A 276 -5.63 -8.91 -6.66
C LEU A 276 -5.95 -7.43 -6.71
N PRO A 277 -6.47 -6.76 -5.65
CA PRO A 277 -6.83 -5.34 -5.73
C PRO A 277 -5.64 -4.45 -6.10
N ILE A 278 -4.47 -4.68 -5.51
CA ILE A 278 -3.27 -3.89 -5.82
C ILE A 278 -2.82 -4.17 -7.26
N THR A 279 -2.77 -5.44 -7.65
CA THR A 279 -2.35 -5.86 -9.00
C THR A 279 -3.26 -5.27 -10.07
N LEU A 280 -4.57 -5.20 -9.83
CA LEU A 280 -5.53 -4.63 -10.77
C LEU A 280 -5.46 -3.10 -10.84
N VAL A 281 -5.19 -2.43 -9.74
CA VAL A 281 -5.13 -0.95 -9.68
C VAL A 281 -3.82 -0.42 -10.28
N TYR A 282 -2.72 -1.16 -10.16
CA TYR A 282 -1.40 -0.71 -10.61
C TYR A 282 -1.33 -0.24 -12.08
N PRO A 283 -1.86 -0.96 -13.09
CA PRO A 283 -1.80 -0.53 -14.49
C PRO A 283 -2.50 0.81 -14.75
N PHE A 284 -3.57 1.11 -14.00
CA PHE A 284 -4.28 2.37 -14.14
C PHE A 284 -3.46 3.55 -13.62
N LEU A 285 -2.63 3.33 -12.61
CA LEU A 285 -1.80 4.36 -12.00
C LEU A 285 -0.44 4.52 -12.73
N GLN A 286 0.08 3.45 -13.35
CA GLN A 286 1.35 3.45 -14.07
C GLN A 286 1.43 4.54 -15.14
N LYS A 287 0.34 4.81 -15.85
CA LYS A 287 0.29 5.85 -16.90
C LYS A 287 0.63 7.26 -16.39
N TYR A 288 0.36 7.54 -15.12
CA TYR A 288 0.67 8.85 -14.52
C TYR A 288 2.14 8.95 -14.09
N PHE A 289 2.76 7.83 -13.68
CA PHE A 289 4.19 7.77 -13.35
C PHE A 289 5.07 8.05 -14.56
N ILE A 290 4.77 7.44 -15.70
CA ILE A 290 5.55 7.63 -16.92
C ILE A 290 5.56 9.11 -17.33
N LYS A 291 4.45 9.82 -17.17
CA LYS A 291 4.35 11.26 -17.47
C LYS A 291 5.03 12.14 -16.41
N GLY A 292 5.01 11.76 -15.14
CA GLY A 292 5.59 12.55 -14.04
C GLY A 292 7.12 12.55 -14.03
N ILE A 293 7.75 11.42 -14.33
CA ILE A 293 9.21 11.27 -14.36
C ILE A 293 9.82 12.11 -15.49
N THR A 294 9.14 12.22 -16.63
CA THR A 294 9.64 13.00 -17.78
C THR A 294 9.62 14.52 -17.55
N ILE A 295 8.71 15.04 -16.72
CA ILE A 295 8.62 16.47 -16.40
C ILE A 295 9.76 16.89 -15.46
N GLY A 296 10.24 16.02 -14.58
CA GLY A 296 11.36 16.27 -13.68
C GLY A 296 12.75 16.21 -14.35
N SER A 297 12.87 15.50 -15.48
CA SER A 297 14.15 15.28 -16.17
C SER A 297 14.49 16.34 -17.22
N VAL A 298 13.59 17.28 -17.52
CA VAL A 298 13.78 18.33 -18.56
C VAL A 298 14.26 19.67 -17.96
N LYS A 299 14.63 19.71 -16.67
CA LYS A 299 15.35 20.84 -16.07
C LYS A 299 16.85 20.55 -16.06
N GLY A 300 17.44 20.52 -17.27
CA GLY A 300 18.86 20.51 -17.54
C GLY A 300 19.11 21.30 -18.80
#